data_1b101805f8ba57a13d1ea919806aa3ae
#
_entry.id   1b101805f8ba57a13d1ea919806aa3ae
#
_cell.length_a   1.000
_cell.length_b   1.000
_cell.length_c   1.000
_cell.angle_alpha   90.00
_cell.angle_beta   90.00
_cell.angle_gamma   90.00
#
_symmetry.space_group_name_H-M   'P 1'
#
loop_
_entity.id
_entity.type
_entity.pdbx_description
1 polymer ?
#
loop_
_entity_poly.entity_id
_entity_poly.type
_entity_poly.pdbx_seq_one_letter_code
_entity_poly.pdbx_strand_id
1 'polypeptide(L)'
;MRLLRITHAYPDYLEQFYRRRPELKHQRYAAQRAALAYDAFFWEGYWTVEFAKLGYTVQEIMWNCQTLQRQWAKEHLPQSKGQTYTLADILLSQIHEFRPDIVWLNRKNVEFLQTLKERCPSIQLSSS
;
A
#
# COMPACT_ATOMS: atom_id res chain seq x y z
N MET A 1 1.59 -12.30 -14.37
CA MET A 1 2.56 -11.73 -13.42
C MET A 1 1.87 -10.84 -12.40
N ARG A 2 2.33 -10.87 -11.19
CA ARG A 2 1.78 -10.07 -10.09
C ARG A 2 2.67 -8.84 -9.87
N LEU A 3 2.08 -7.67 -10.02
CA LEU A 3 2.78 -6.39 -9.87
C LEU A 3 2.23 -5.65 -8.66
N LEU A 4 3.10 -5.30 -7.74
CA LEU A 4 2.76 -4.45 -6.62
C LEU A 4 3.35 -3.06 -6.83
N ARG A 5 2.47 -2.06 -6.84
CA ARG A 5 2.88 -0.67 -6.91
C ARG A 5 2.77 -0.06 -5.51
N ILE A 6 3.88 0.44 -5.00
CA ILE A 6 3.93 1.08 -3.68
C ILE A 6 3.97 2.58 -3.90
N THR A 7 2.95 3.26 -3.38
CA THR A 7 2.79 4.70 -3.54
C THR A 7 2.84 5.39 -2.19
N HIS A 8 2.92 6.70 -2.23
CA HIS A 8 2.78 7.54 -1.05
C HIS A 8 1.98 8.78 -1.43
N ALA A 9 1.38 9.42 -0.44
CA ALA A 9 0.65 10.66 -0.65
C ALA A 9 1.18 11.72 0.31
N TYR A 10 0.94 12.98 -0.03
CA TYR A 10 1.33 14.07 0.85
C TYR A 10 0.54 14.01 2.15
N PRO A 11 1.22 14.14 3.31
CA PRO A 11 0.53 14.07 4.61
C PRO A 11 -0.61 15.05 4.75
N ASP A 12 -0.44 16.28 4.25
CA ASP A 12 -1.49 17.30 4.31
C ASP A 12 -2.73 16.89 3.52
N TYR A 13 -2.53 16.28 2.35
CA TYR A 13 -3.63 15.75 1.55
C TYR A 13 -4.40 14.68 2.31
N LEU A 14 -3.69 13.75 2.92
CA LEU A 14 -4.31 12.64 3.66
C LEU A 14 -5.08 13.16 4.87
N GLU A 15 -4.51 14.13 5.58
CA GLU A 15 -5.17 14.73 6.73
C GLU A 15 -6.49 15.38 6.33
N GLN A 16 -6.49 16.17 5.26
CA GLN A 16 -7.69 16.82 4.77
C GLN A 16 -8.70 15.81 4.22
N PHE A 17 -8.22 14.79 3.54
CA PHE A 17 -9.07 13.74 3.00
C PHE A 17 -9.92 13.09 4.10
N TYR A 18 -9.29 12.66 5.18
CA TYR A 18 -10.00 12.03 6.29
C TYR A 18 -10.82 13.03 7.13
N ARG A 19 -10.37 14.26 7.21
CA ARG A 19 -11.12 15.31 7.91
C ARG A 19 -12.46 15.57 7.25
N ARG A 20 -12.52 15.51 5.93
CA ARG A 20 -13.77 15.68 5.18
C ARG A 20 -14.66 14.45 5.22
N ARG A 21 -14.12 13.32 5.64
CA ARG A 21 -14.80 12.03 5.68
C ARG A 21 -14.63 11.37 7.04
N PRO A 22 -15.20 11.96 8.10
CA PRO A 22 -14.90 11.50 9.47
C PRO A 22 -15.32 10.06 9.74
N GLU A 23 -16.35 9.57 9.04
CA GLU A 23 -16.81 8.19 9.21
C GLU A 23 -15.93 7.16 8.52
N LEU A 24 -15.14 7.60 7.54
CA LEU A 24 -14.37 6.68 6.71
C LEU A 24 -13.33 5.91 7.50
N LYS A 25 -12.70 6.53 8.49
CA LYS A 25 -11.65 5.89 9.29
C LYS A 25 -12.15 4.69 10.10
N HIS A 26 -13.45 4.56 10.28
CA HIS A 26 -14.07 3.44 10.99
C HIS A 26 -14.51 2.32 10.04
N GLN A 27 -14.36 2.51 8.75
CA GLN A 27 -14.75 1.53 7.76
C GLN A 27 -13.60 0.57 7.44
N ARG A 28 -13.94 -0.51 6.75
CA ARG A 28 -12.96 -1.53 6.37
C ARG A 28 -11.94 -0.98 5.38
N TYR A 29 -10.79 -1.63 5.33
CA TYR A 29 -9.69 -1.26 4.43
C TYR A 29 -10.18 -1.07 2.99
N ALA A 30 -10.95 -2.02 2.47
CA ALA A 30 -11.43 -1.97 1.10
C ALA A 30 -12.25 -0.72 0.81
N ALA A 31 -13.10 -0.29 1.75
CA ALA A 31 -13.91 0.92 1.59
C ALA A 31 -13.04 2.18 1.61
N GLN A 32 -12.08 2.24 2.52
CA GLN A 32 -11.15 3.38 2.60
C GLN A 32 -10.29 3.45 1.34
N ARG A 33 -9.82 2.30 0.87
CA ARG A 33 -8.98 2.21 -0.33
C ARG A 33 -9.75 2.67 -1.56
N ALA A 34 -11.01 2.26 -1.69
CA ALA A 34 -11.85 2.67 -2.80
C ALA A 34 -12.11 4.18 -2.81
N ALA A 35 -12.35 4.76 -1.64
CA ALA A 35 -12.57 6.20 -1.51
C ALA A 35 -11.31 7.00 -1.90
N LEU A 36 -10.14 6.54 -1.47
CA LEU A 36 -8.87 7.17 -1.83
C LEU A 36 -8.60 7.05 -3.32
N ALA A 37 -8.84 5.90 -3.90
CA ALA A 37 -8.65 5.67 -5.32
C ALA A 37 -9.57 6.56 -6.16
N TYR A 38 -10.81 6.74 -5.72
CA TYR A 38 -11.75 7.61 -6.40
C TYR A 38 -11.29 9.07 -6.39
N ASP A 39 -10.81 9.55 -5.22
CA ASP A 39 -10.38 10.92 -5.04
C ASP A 39 -9.05 11.23 -5.77
N ALA A 40 -8.15 10.25 -5.78
CA ALA A 40 -6.81 10.40 -6.34
C ALA A 40 -6.60 9.56 -7.59
N PHE A 41 -7.67 9.26 -8.32
CA PHE A 41 -7.64 8.24 -9.37
C PHE A 41 -6.66 8.53 -10.50
N PHE A 42 -6.31 9.78 -10.74
CA PHE A 42 -5.35 10.15 -11.77
C PHE A 42 -4.04 9.38 -11.64
N TRP A 43 -3.61 9.19 -10.40
CA TRP A 43 -2.31 8.61 -10.13
C TRP A 43 -2.36 7.10 -9.96
N GLU A 44 -3.42 6.62 -9.30
CA GLU A 44 -3.46 5.22 -8.90
C GLU A 44 -4.30 4.36 -9.81
N GLY A 45 -5.53 4.75 -10.05
CA GLY A 45 -6.44 3.97 -10.87
C GLY A 45 -5.95 3.78 -12.30
N TYR A 46 -5.31 4.80 -12.86
CA TYR A 46 -4.81 4.75 -14.23
C TYR A 46 -3.80 3.61 -14.42
N TRP A 47 -2.80 3.54 -13.55
CA TRP A 47 -1.74 2.53 -13.69
C TRP A 47 -2.28 1.11 -13.49
N THR A 48 -3.18 0.93 -12.54
CA THR A 48 -3.80 -0.38 -12.31
C THR A 48 -4.54 -0.85 -13.55
N VAL A 49 -5.34 0.01 -14.17
CA VAL A 49 -6.09 -0.32 -15.37
C VAL A 49 -5.17 -0.63 -16.54
N GLU A 50 -4.16 0.21 -16.75
CA GLU A 50 -3.26 0.03 -17.90
C GLU A 50 -2.41 -1.24 -17.79
N PHE A 51 -1.88 -1.53 -16.60
CA PHE A 51 -1.11 -2.76 -16.43
C PHE A 51 -2.00 -4.02 -16.49
N ALA A 52 -3.24 -3.92 -16.03
CA ALA A 52 -4.17 -5.04 -16.15
C ALA A 52 -4.43 -5.41 -17.61
N LYS A 53 -4.50 -4.41 -18.49
CA LYS A 53 -4.63 -4.65 -19.93
C LYS A 53 -3.47 -5.42 -20.52
N LEU A 54 -2.29 -5.33 -19.89
CA LEU A 54 -1.09 -6.03 -20.33
C LEU A 54 -0.95 -7.42 -19.70
N GLY A 55 -1.96 -7.86 -18.95
CA GLY A 55 -1.96 -9.19 -18.34
C GLY A 55 -1.41 -9.26 -16.93
N TYR A 56 -1.14 -8.13 -16.30
CA TYR A 56 -0.65 -8.11 -14.91
C TYR A 56 -1.82 -8.14 -13.93
N THR A 57 -1.63 -8.86 -12.82
CA THR A 57 -2.49 -8.70 -11.65
C THR A 57 -1.85 -7.63 -10.78
N VAL A 58 -2.53 -6.51 -10.61
CA VAL A 58 -1.95 -5.32 -9.98
C VAL A 58 -2.60 -5.03 -8.65
N GLN A 59 -1.77 -4.73 -7.64
CA GLN A 59 -2.24 -4.18 -6.38
C GLN A 59 -1.43 -2.93 -6.09
N GLU A 60 -2.10 -1.91 -5.56
CA GLU A 60 -1.47 -0.67 -5.16
C GLU A 60 -1.59 -0.50 -3.65
N ILE A 61 -0.50 -0.08 -3.01
CA ILE A 61 -0.45 0.17 -1.58
C ILE A 61 0.06 1.57 -1.34
N MET A 62 -0.70 2.36 -0.60
CA MET A 62 -0.29 3.69 -0.14
C MET A 62 0.33 3.54 1.25
N TRP A 63 1.64 3.31 1.27
CA TRP A 63 2.33 2.83 2.47
C TRP A 63 2.36 3.84 3.63
N ASN A 64 2.31 5.14 3.33
CA ASN A 64 2.42 6.18 4.36
C ASN A 64 1.07 6.69 4.90
N CYS A 65 -0.03 6.11 4.47
CA CYS A 65 -1.34 6.47 5.00
C CYS A 65 -1.61 5.67 6.26
N GLN A 66 -1.31 6.27 7.41
CA GLN A 66 -1.42 5.57 8.70
C GLN A 66 -2.81 5.02 8.96
N THR A 67 -3.84 5.82 8.74
CA THR A 67 -5.22 5.40 8.98
C THR A 67 -5.58 4.16 8.17
N LEU A 68 -5.23 4.18 6.88
CA LEU A 68 -5.49 3.07 5.96
C LEU A 68 -4.69 1.83 6.35
N GLN A 69 -3.39 1.99 6.59
CA GLN A 69 -2.50 0.88 6.90
C GLN A 69 -2.82 0.25 8.26
N ARG A 70 -3.17 1.04 9.26
CA ARG A 70 -3.59 0.53 10.56
C ARG A 70 -4.88 -0.28 10.46
N GLN A 71 -5.80 0.15 9.59
CA GLN A 71 -7.03 -0.62 9.35
C GLN A 71 -6.71 -1.97 8.71
N TRP A 72 -5.79 -2.00 7.74
CA TRP A 72 -5.35 -3.26 7.14
C TRP A 72 -4.78 -4.21 8.20
N ALA A 73 -3.91 -3.68 9.07
CA ALA A 73 -3.31 -4.47 10.14
C ALA A 73 -4.37 -5.03 11.09
N LYS A 74 -5.36 -4.21 11.40
CA LYS A 74 -6.45 -4.61 12.28
C LYS A 74 -7.26 -5.78 11.69
N GLU A 75 -7.41 -5.80 10.38
CA GLU A 75 -8.18 -6.85 9.69
C GLU A 75 -7.37 -8.11 9.42
N HIS A 76 -6.05 -8.00 9.25
CA HIS A 76 -5.23 -9.11 8.74
C HIS A 76 -4.17 -9.62 9.71
N LEU A 77 -3.74 -8.81 10.67
CA LEU A 77 -2.66 -9.20 11.57
C LEU A 77 -3.19 -9.53 12.96
N PRO A 78 -2.48 -10.39 13.72
CA PRO A 78 -2.91 -10.72 15.08
C PRO A 78 -2.99 -9.49 15.96
N GLN A 79 -4.06 -9.38 16.75
CA GLN A 79 -4.29 -8.26 17.65
C GLN A 79 -4.01 -8.71 19.08
N SER A 80 -2.75 -8.67 19.48
CA SER A 80 -2.34 -9.03 20.83
C SER A 80 -2.18 -7.78 21.68
N LYS A 81 -2.51 -7.90 22.96
CA LYS A 81 -2.34 -6.79 23.90
C LYS A 81 -0.85 -6.43 24.01
N GLY A 82 -0.56 -5.15 23.79
CA GLY A 82 0.82 -4.65 23.81
C GLY A 82 1.59 -4.83 22.51
N GLN A 83 1.00 -5.47 21.52
CA GLN A 83 1.66 -5.64 20.23
C GLN A 83 1.37 -4.43 19.33
N THR A 84 2.43 -3.84 18.78
CA THR A 84 2.33 -2.73 17.85
C THR A 84 3.06 -3.07 16.57
N TYR A 85 2.53 -2.56 15.44
CA TYR A 85 3.15 -2.75 14.13
C TYR A 85 3.58 -1.38 13.60
N THR A 86 4.80 -1.30 13.08
CA THR A 86 5.23 -0.10 12.36
C THR A 86 4.63 -0.10 10.96
N LEU A 87 4.66 1.04 10.28
CA LEU A 87 4.22 1.10 8.89
C LEU A 87 5.05 0.17 8.00
N ALA A 88 6.34 0.04 8.30
CA ALA A 88 7.21 -0.90 7.58
C ALA A 88 6.79 -2.35 7.79
N ASP A 89 6.44 -2.72 9.03
CA ASP A 89 5.95 -4.07 9.32
C ASP A 89 4.68 -4.38 8.54
N ILE A 90 3.76 -3.43 8.51
CA ILE A 90 2.49 -3.59 7.80
C ILE A 90 2.75 -3.75 6.31
N LEU A 91 3.58 -2.91 5.73
CA LEU A 91 3.91 -2.98 4.31
C LEU A 91 4.56 -4.31 3.94
N LEU A 92 5.51 -4.78 4.74
CA LEU A 92 6.15 -6.07 4.51
C LEU A 92 5.15 -7.22 4.58
N SER A 93 4.20 -7.15 5.51
CA SER A 93 3.14 -8.15 5.62
C SER A 93 2.25 -8.15 4.38
N GLN A 94 1.90 -6.98 3.87
CA GLN A 94 1.11 -6.85 2.65
C GLN A 94 1.85 -7.40 1.44
N ILE A 95 3.14 -7.14 1.33
CA ILE A 95 3.99 -7.67 0.26
C ILE A 95 4.02 -9.20 0.34
N HIS A 96 4.22 -9.71 1.53
CA HIS A 96 4.29 -11.15 1.75
C HIS A 96 2.97 -11.85 1.39
N GLU A 97 1.86 -11.24 1.72
CA GLU A 97 0.54 -11.79 1.40
C GLU A 97 0.26 -11.78 -0.10
N PHE A 98 0.57 -10.68 -0.77
CA PHE A 98 0.31 -10.55 -2.20
C PHE A 98 1.25 -11.41 -3.05
N ARG A 99 2.46 -11.64 -2.58
CA ARG A 99 3.51 -12.39 -3.31
C ARG A 99 3.75 -11.84 -4.71
N PRO A 100 4.18 -10.57 -4.82
CA PRO A 100 4.42 -9.97 -6.12
C PRO A 100 5.64 -10.57 -6.82
N ASP A 101 5.59 -10.59 -8.13
CA ASP A 101 6.77 -10.89 -8.95
C ASP A 101 7.62 -9.63 -9.13
N ILE A 102 6.94 -8.49 -9.24
CA ILE A 102 7.58 -7.19 -9.43
C ILE A 102 7.03 -6.22 -8.38
N VAL A 103 7.94 -5.46 -7.75
CA VAL A 103 7.55 -4.34 -6.87
C VAL A 103 8.03 -3.05 -7.51
N TRP A 104 7.10 -2.14 -7.75
CA TRP A 104 7.38 -0.83 -8.33
C TRP A 104 7.22 0.25 -7.26
N LEU A 105 8.33 0.94 -6.98
CA LEU A 105 8.37 2.00 -5.97
C LEU A 105 8.41 3.36 -6.65
N ASN A 106 7.62 4.30 -6.14
CA ASN A 106 7.63 5.68 -6.64
C ASN A 106 8.81 6.50 -6.13
N ARG A 107 9.45 6.05 -5.06
CA ARG A 107 10.62 6.73 -4.50
C ARG A 107 11.72 5.72 -4.21
N LYS A 108 12.96 6.18 -4.41
CA LYS A 108 14.11 5.39 -4.01
C LYS A 108 14.31 5.53 -2.51
N ASN A 109 14.15 4.43 -1.80
CA ASN A 109 14.53 4.31 -0.41
C ASN A 109 15.47 3.13 -0.32
N VAL A 110 16.77 3.41 -0.24
CA VAL A 110 17.81 2.37 -0.31
C VAL A 110 17.67 1.37 0.83
N GLU A 111 17.44 1.85 2.04
CA GLU A 111 17.29 0.98 3.21
C GLU A 111 16.10 0.03 3.04
N PHE A 112 14.98 0.56 2.58
CA PHE A 112 13.79 -0.23 2.37
C PHE A 112 13.99 -1.25 1.25
N LEU A 113 14.64 -0.84 0.17
CA LEU A 113 14.95 -1.76 -0.94
C LEU A 113 15.85 -2.90 -0.48
N GLN A 114 16.86 -2.61 0.35
CA GLN A 114 17.73 -3.64 0.91
C GLN A 114 16.95 -4.61 1.79
N THR A 115 16.09 -4.08 2.65
CA THR A 115 15.24 -4.91 3.52
C THR A 115 14.34 -5.82 2.68
N LEU A 116 13.73 -5.29 1.63
CA LEU A 116 12.91 -6.08 0.72
C LEU A 116 13.69 -7.20 0.06
N LYS A 117 14.89 -6.90 -0.44
CA LYS A 117 15.73 -7.89 -1.09
C LYS A 117 16.12 -9.02 -0.14
N GLU A 118 16.42 -8.68 1.11
CA GLU A 118 16.79 -9.67 2.12
C GLU A 118 15.61 -10.56 2.49
N ARG A 119 14.43 -9.99 2.67
CA ARG A 119 13.24 -10.73 3.09
C ARG A 119 12.51 -11.42 1.95
N CYS A 120 12.62 -10.88 0.75
CA CYS A 120 11.91 -11.39 -0.43
C CYS A 120 12.87 -11.42 -1.62
N PRO A 121 13.86 -12.34 -1.63
CA PRO A 121 14.91 -12.32 -2.65
C PRO A 121 14.43 -12.61 -4.07
N SER A 122 13.26 -13.22 -4.23
CA SER A 122 12.70 -13.53 -5.54
C SER A 122 12.00 -12.35 -6.22
N ILE A 123 11.84 -11.23 -5.51
CA ILE A 123 11.15 -10.06 -6.05
C ILE A 123 12.07 -9.26 -6.96
N GLN A 124 11.54 -8.89 -8.14
CA GLN A 124 12.20 -7.93 -9.00
C GLN A 124 11.79 -6.53 -8.57
N LEU A 125 12.77 -5.65 -8.35
CA LEU A 125 12.53 -4.28 -7.90
C LEU A 125 12.67 -3.31 -9.07
N SER A 126 11.71 -2.40 -9.18
CA SER A 126 11.74 -1.31 -10.14
C SER A 126 11.43 -0.01 -9.40
N SER A 127 12.12 1.06 -9.75
CA SER A 127 11.87 2.38 -9.17
C SER A 127 11.73 3.43 -10.26
N SER A 128 10.90 4.40 -10.00
CA SER A 128 10.69 5.52 -10.90
C SER A 128 11.08 6.84 -10.24
#